data_8e4f6e4d817eca021f8aa7c69c5c2cb6
#
_entry.id   8e4f6e4d817eca021f8aa7c69c5c2cb6
#
_cell.length_a   1.000
_cell.length_b   1.000
_cell.length_c   1.000
_cell.angle_alpha   90.00
_cell.angle_beta   90.00
_cell.angle_gamma   90.00
#
_symmetry.space_group_name_H-M   'P 1'
#
loop_
_entity.id
_entity.type
_entity.pdbx_description
1 polymer ?
#
loop_
_entity_poly.entity_id
_entity_poly.type
_entity_poly.pdbx_seq_one_letter_code
_entity_poly.pdbx_strand_id
1 'polypeptide(L)'
;MAGLGGHVNKLLILTTGLGLAVSGIGPVAQAQPADTTHISRDPLFTTKDAWIAMGFVAGTIALYPADRYFARKLQTPHNQENQFLQNTATDFRFMGTPGSLYIGVGMYAVGRVARIDRMADLGLHGTEALLLASTTVNLVKGIAGRARPMADIENERSFVLGRGFKKGNDLYRSFPSGHSAMGFAAAAAVTSETSKWWPNSTWFIAPVMYGGATMIAASRMYNNAHWASDVVMGAAIGTFAGTKVVRYHHSHPGNRIDKWLLHPHVEKKPDGTVAVGLAIETH
;
A
#
# COMPACT_ATOMS: atom_id res chain seq x y z
N MET A 1 42.66 -17.96 31.88
CA MET A 1 41.36 -18.64 32.03
C MET A 1 40.32 -17.57 31.88
N ALA A 2 39.88 -17.37 30.80
CA ALA A 2 38.84 -17.63 29.86
C ALA A 2 37.43 -17.63 30.48
N GLY A 3 36.63 -16.65 30.19
CA GLY A 3 35.21 -16.58 30.47
C GLY A 3 34.52 -15.81 29.37
N LEU A 4 34.19 -16.50 28.29
CA LEU A 4 33.34 -16.02 27.20
C LEU A 4 31.88 -16.01 27.66
N GLY A 5 31.33 -14.83 27.92
CA GLY A 5 29.90 -14.63 28.15
C GLY A 5 29.23 -14.19 26.85
N GLY A 6 28.62 -15.13 26.12
CA GLY A 6 27.82 -14.85 24.93
C GLY A 6 26.52 -14.14 25.29
N HIS A 7 26.33 -12.92 24.83
CA HIS A 7 25.03 -12.24 24.83
C HIS A 7 24.15 -12.84 23.75
N VAL A 8 23.23 -13.70 24.16
CA VAL A 8 22.12 -14.13 23.33
C VAL A 8 21.09 -12.98 23.30
N ASN A 9 21.12 -12.19 22.24
CA ASN A 9 20.07 -11.21 21.96
C ASN A 9 18.76 -11.96 21.74
N LYS A 10 17.88 -11.92 22.74
CA LYS A 10 16.50 -12.34 22.61
C LYS A 10 15.80 -11.34 21.67
N LEU A 11 15.61 -11.76 20.43
CA LEU A 11 14.74 -11.11 19.49
C LEU A 11 13.30 -11.17 20.05
N LEU A 12 12.86 -10.11 20.69
CA LEU A 12 11.48 -9.96 21.15
C LEU A 12 10.65 -9.63 19.89
N ILE A 13 10.09 -10.65 19.26
CA ILE A 13 9.09 -10.49 18.23
C ILE A 13 7.84 -9.98 18.93
N LEU A 14 7.61 -8.66 18.88
CA LEU A 14 6.33 -8.07 19.21
C LEU A 14 5.35 -8.49 18.09
N THR A 15 4.79 -9.69 18.22
CA THR A 15 3.56 -10.06 17.55
C THR A 15 2.45 -9.25 18.20
N THR A 16 2.19 -8.05 17.70
CA THR A 16 0.90 -7.40 17.94
C THR A 16 -0.14 -8.27 17.25
N GLY A 17 -0.56 -9.32 17.94
CA GLY A 17 -1.70 -10.10 17.58
C GLY A 17 -2.92 -9.18 17.60
N LEU A 18 -3.36 -8.75 16.42
CA LEU A 18 -4.69 -8.21 16.22
C LEU A 18 -5.66 -9.39 16.41
N GLY A 19 -5.93 -9.72 17.67
CA GLY A 19 -6.93 -10.69 18.06
C GLY A 19 -8.31 -10.15 17.68
N LEU A 20 -8.76 -10.43 16.45
CA LEU A 20 -10.15 -10.32 16.10
C LEU A 20 -10.90 -11.40 16.87
N ALA A 21 -11.48 -11.03 18.02
CA ALA A 21 -12.44 -11.88 18.73
C ALA A 21 -13.65 -12.10 17.82
N VAL A 22 -13.69 -13.25 17.17
CA VAL A 22 -14.87 -13.75 16.47
C VAL A 22 -15.75 -14.42 17.51
N SER A 23 -16.56 -13.63 18.23
CA SER A 23 -17.68 -14.12 19.04
C SER A 23 -18.96 -13.76 18.30
N GLY A 24 -19.61 -14.75 17.73
CA GLY A 24 -20.92 -14.59 17.13
C GLY A 24 -21.20 -15.60 16.03
N ILE A 25 -21.40 -16.87 16.38
CA ILE A 25 -22.11 -17.82 15.50
C ILE A 25 -23.58 -17.43 15.55
N GLY A 26 -23.96 -16.45 14.72
CA GLY A 26 -25.35 -16.20 14.37
C GLY A 26 -25.83 -17.19 13.30
N PRO A 27 -27.14 -17.44 13.18
CA PRO A 27 -27.67 -18.41 12.22
C PRO A 27 -27.22 -18.05 10.80
N VAL A 28 -26.85 -19.08 10.03
CA VAL A 28 -26.49 -18.99 8.63
C VAL A 28 -27.64 -18.31 7.89
N ALA A 29 -27.49 -17.04 7.58
CA ALA A 29 -28.43 -16.35 6.70
C ALA A 29 -28.28 -16.98 5.33
N GLN A 30 -29.37 -17.61 4.85
CA GLN A 30 -29.46 -18.07 3.47
C GLN A 30 -29.13 -16.90 2.56
N ALA A 31 -28.13 -17.08 1.70
CA ALA A 31 -27.78 -16.11 0.68
C ALA A 31 -29.03 -15.89 -0.19
N GLN A 32 -29.64 -14.72 -0.11
CA GLN A 32 -30.62 -14.30 -1.09
C GLN A 32 -29.91 -14.20 -2.45
N PRO A 33 -30.55 -14.68 -3.54
CA PRO A 33 -29.98 -14.49 -4.86
C PRO A 33 -29.70 -13.00 -5.08
N ALA A 34 -28.50 -12.65 -5.45
CA ALA A 34 -28.14 -11.27 -5.75
C ALA A 34 -29.06 -10.78 -6.84
N ASP A 35 -29.83 -9.73 -6.55
CA ASP A 35 -30.66 -9.04 -7.52
C ASP A 35 -29.73 -8.41 -8.58
N THR A 36 -29.63 -9.04 -9.75
CA THR A 36 -28.70 -8.69 -10.83
C THR A 36 -29.17 -7.50 -11.66
N THR A 37 -30.21 -6.79 -11.24
CA THR A 37 -30.90 -5.79 -12.10
C THR A 37 -30.39 -4.36 -11.98
N HIS A 38 -29.49 -4.01 -11.04
CA HIS A 38 -28.90 -2.68 -10.96
C HIS A 38 -27.39 -2.73 -10.71
N ILE A 39 -26.60 -3.05 -11.74
CA ILE A 39 -25.18 -2.72 -11.74
C ILE A 39 -25.11 -1.19 -11.92
N SER A 40 -25.18 -0.47 -10.83
CA SER A 40 -24.83 0.94 -10.79
C SER A 40 -23.33 1.03 -11.11
N ARG A 41 -23.02 1.31 -12.37
CA ARG A 41 -21.64 1.58 -12.81
C ARG A 41 -21.23 2.95 -12.28
N ASP A 42 -20.91 3.01 -11.00
CA ASP A 42 -20.30 4.22 -10.44
C ASP A 42 -19.06 4.56 -11.26
N PRO A 43 -18.93 5.81 -11.73
CA PRO A 43 -17.78 6.19 -12.55
C PRO A 43 -16.49 5.97 -11.76
N LEU A 44 -15.49 5.37 -12.44
CA LEU A 44 -14.18 5.10 -11.83
C LEU A 44 -13.52 6.38 -11.29
N PHE A 45 -13.73 7.50 -12.01
CA PHE A 45 -13.26 8.83 -11.61
C PHE A 45 -14.44 9.78 -11.41
N THR A 46 -14.41 10.55 -10.34
CA THR A 46 -15.44 11.51 -9.95
C THR A 46 -14.84 12.91 -9.81
N THR A 47 -15.69 13.94 -9.79
CA THR A 47 -15.28 15.32 -9.51
C THR A 47 -14.59 15.44 -8.13
N LYS A 48 -15.03 14.64 -7.14
CA LYS A 48 -14.38 14.58 -5.84
C LYS A 48 -12.92 14.11 -5.94
N ASP A 49 -12.64 13.15 -6.81
CA ASP A 49 -11.27 12.68 -7.05
C ASP A 49 -10.37 13.79 -7.60
N ALA A 50 -10.90 14.63 -8.50
CA ALA A 50 -10.17 15.77 -9.05
C ALA A 50 -9.80 16.79 -7.94
N TRP A 51 -10.72 17.10 -7.04
CA TRP A 51 -10.45 17.98 -5.89
C TRP A 51 -9.40 17.39 -4.95
N ILE A 52 -9.47 16.08 -4.67
CA ILE A 52 -8.46 15.38 -3.85
C ILE A 52 -7.09 15.43 -4.55
N ALA A 53 -7.02 15.16 -5.85
CA ALA A 53 -5.79 15.24 -6.63
C ALA A 53 -5.20 16.65 -6.59
N MET A 54 -6.03 17.69 -6.81
CA MET A 54 -5.57 19.08 -6.70
C MET A 54 -5.05 19.40 -5.30
N GLY A 55 -5.71 18.92 -4.23
CA GLY A 55 -5.24 19.09 -2.85
C GLY A 55 -3.85 18.49 -2.63
N PHE A 56 -3.59 17.29 -3.13
CA PHE A 56 -2.26 16.67 -3.05
C PHE A 56 -1.20 17.39 -3.87
N VAL A 57 -1.54 17.83 -5.09
CA VAL A 57 -0.63 18.62 -5.93
C VAL A 57 -0.31 19.95 -5.24
N ALA A 58 -1.32 20.67 -4.75
CA ALA A 58 -1.13 21.91 -4.00
C ALA A 58 -0.28 21.69 -2.75
N GLY A 59 -0.54 20.61 -1.98
CA GLY A 59 0.26 20.24 -0.82
C GLY A 59 1.71 19.92 -1.17
N THR A 60 1.95 19.22 -2.28
CA THR A 60 3.30 18.95 -2.78
C THR A 60 4.05 20.24 -3.12
N ILE A 61 3.38 21.18 -3.82
CA ILE A 61 3.96 22.48 -4.19
C ILE A 61 4.20 23.33 -2.95
N ALA A 62 3.26 23.36 -2.00
CA ALA A 62 3.37 24.14 -0.76
C ALA A 62 4.51 23.65 0.15
N LEU A 63 4.77 22.33 0.18
CA LEU A 63 5.85 21.74 0.99
C LEU A 63 7.22 21.81 0.31
N TYR A 64 7.27 21.99 -1.00
CA TYR A 64 8.51 22.03 -1.76
C TYR A 64 9.55 23.04 -1.22
N PRO A 65 9.19 24.31 -0.87
CA PRO A 65 10.13 25.24 -0.26
C PRO A 65 10.66 24.81 1.11
N ALA A 66 9.92 23.95 1.82
CA ALA A 66 10.28 23.46 3.15
C ALA A 66 11.11 22.15 3.11
N ASP A 67 11.32 21.55 1.93
CA ASP A 67 12.02 20.28 1.76
C ASP A 67 13.39 20.28 2.44
N ARG A 68 14.22 21.29 2.18
CA ARG A 68 15.54 21.44 2.79
C ARG A 68 15.49 21.62 4.30
N TYR A 69 14.52 22.40 4.79
CA TYR A 69 14.34 22.60 6.23
C TYR A 69 14.07 21.27 6.94
N PHE A 70 13.11 20.49 6.45
CA PHE A 70 12.79 19.17 7.04
C PHE A 70 13.96 18.20 6.93
N ALA A 71 14.63 18.15 5.78
CA ALA A 71 15.78 17.27 5.59
C ALA A 71 16.87 17.59 6.62
N ARG A 72 17.29 18.84 6.73
CA ARG A 72 18.32 19.26 7.71
C ARG A 72 17.88 19.00 9.16
N LYS A 73 16.63 19.32 9.50
CA LYS A 73 16.09 19.15 10.85
C LYS A 73 16.13 17.68 11.29
N LEU A 74 15.77 16.75 10.40
CA LEU A 74 15.76 15.33 10.69
C LEU A 74 17.16 14.71 10.72
N GLN A 75 18.16 15.33 10.07
CA GLN A 75 19.54 14.87 10.04
C GLN A 75 20.43 15.45 11.14
N THR A 76 19.87 16.17 12.13
CA THR A 76 20.66 16.63 13.27
C THR A 76 21.20 15.44 14.09
N PRO A 77 22.41 15.53 14.70
CA PRO A 77 22.96 14.47 15.53
C PRO A 77 21.98 14.00 16.62
N HIS A 78 21.34 14.93 17.31
CA HIS A 78 20.34 14.63 18.34
C HIS A 78 19.21 13.71 17.84
N ASN A 79 18.71 13.90 16.63
CA ASN A 79 17.66 13.05 16.07
C ASN A 79 18.23 11.71 15.58
N GLN A 80 19.42 11.72 14.97
CA GLN A 80 20.01 10.53 14.37
C GLN A 80 20.66 9.59 15.41
N GLU A 81 21.05 10.07 16.59
CA GLU A 81 21.58 9.28 17.69
C GLU A 81 20.47 8.64 18.55
N ASN A 82 19.21 9.04 18.36
CA ASN A 82 18.08 8.52 19.12
C ASN A 82 17.69 7.11 18.65
N GLN A 83 18.03 6.11 19.44
CA GLN A 83 17.76 4.68 19.20
C GLN A 83 16.26 4.39 18.94
N PHE A 84 15.36 5.03 19.68
CA PHE A 84 13.92 4.84 19.48
C PHE A 84 13.48 5.31 18.10
N LEU A 85 13.96 6.48 17.65
CA LEU A 85 13.64 6.99 16.32
C LEU A 85 14.25 6.12 15.21
N GLN A 86 15.48 5.66 15.38
CA GLN A 86 16.14 4.76 14.42
C GLN A 86 15.38 3.44 14.24
N ASN A 87 15.03 2.79 15.37
CA ASN A 87 14.30 1.53 15.35
C ASN A 87 12.92 1.71 14.74
N THR A 88 12.18 2.72 15.19
CA THR A 88 10.84 3.06 14.65
C THR A 88 10.90 3.34 13.15
N ALA A 89 11.87 4.13 12.67
CA ALA A 89 12.01 4.42 11.25
C ALA A 89 12.36 3.16 10.44
N THR A 90 13.13 2.23 11.02
CA THR A 90 13.48 0.96 10.38
C THR A 90 12.26 0.06 10.24
N ASP A 91 11.46 -0.07 11.31
CA ASP A 91 10.26 -0.89 11.32
C ASP A 91 9.21 -0.38 10.32
N PHE A 92 8.93 0.92 10.35
CA PHE A 92 7.99 1.52 9.39
C PHE A 92 8.50 1.47 7.95
N ARG A 93 9.80 1.59 7.72
CA ARG A 93 10.38 1.36 6.39
C ARG A 93 10.08 -0.06 5.89
N PHE A 94 10.29 -1.07 6.73
CA PHE A 94 9.99 -2.46 6.38
C PHE A 94 8.49 -2.67 6.12
N MET A 95 7.63 -2.12 6.96
CA MET A 95 6.17 -2.18 6.77
C MET A 95 5.73 -1.56 5.44
N GLY A 96 6.38 -0.49 4.99
CA GLY A 96 6.11 0.13 3.70
C GLY A 96 6.48 -0.79 2.52
N THR A 97 7.69 -1.34 2.54
CA THR A 97 8.20 -2.27 1.52
C THR A 97 9.36 -3.05 2.11
N PRO A 98 9.35 -4.40 2.11
CA PRO A 98 8.41 -5.31 1.42
C PRO A 98 7.19 -5.75 2.27
N GLY A 99 7.08 -5.30 3.52
CA GLY A 99 6.09 -5.82 4.48
C GLY A 99 4.65 -5.76 3.98
N SER A 100 4.22 -4.62 3.44
CA SER A 100 2.85 -4.47 2.91
C SER A 100 2.54 -5.49 1.80
N LEU A 101 3.50 -5.79 0.93
CA LEU A 101 3.32 -6.78 -0.14
C LEU A 101 3.19 -8.19 0.43
N TYR A 102 4.04 -8.56 1.40
CA TYR A 102 3.95 -9.87 2.07
C TYR A 102 2.62 -10.05 2.79
N ILE A 103 2.13 -9.00 3.45
CA ILE A 103 0.82 -9.03 4.11
C ILE A 103 -0.30 -9.22 3.08
N GLY A 104 -0.31 -8.46 1.99
CA GLY A 104 -1.33 -8.54 0.96
C GLY A 104 -1.38 -9.93 0.31
N VAL A 105 -0.24 -10.43 -0.15
CA VAL A 105 -0.13 -11.77 -0.75
C VAL A 105 -0.49 -12.87 0.27
N GLY A 106 -0.02 -12.75 1.50
CA GLY A 106 -0.33 -13.69 2.58
C GLY A 106 -1.82 -13.73 2.91
N MET A 107 -2.48 -12.58 2.99
CA MET A 107 -3.93 -12.50 3.21
C MET A 107 -4.71 -13.14 2.07
N TYR A 108 -4.32 -12.90 0.81
CA TYR A 108 -4.91 -13.57 -0.33
C TYR A 108 -4.77 -15.09 -0.23
N ALA A 109 -3.55 -15.59 -0.03
CA ALA A 109 -3.26 -17.02 0.04
C ALA A 109 -4.03 -17.72 1.18
N VAL A 110 -3.97 -17.13 2.39
CA VAL A 110 -4.68 -17.68 3.57
C VAL A 110 -6.20 -17.59 3.37
N GLY A 111 -6.71 -16.47 2.86
CA GLY A 111 -8.13 -16.29 2.56
C GLY A 111 -8.65 -17.35 1.59
N ARG A 112 -7.88 -17.70 0.54
CA ARG A 112 -8.23 -18.75 -0.43
C ARG A 112 -8.23 -20.14 0.20
N VAL A 113 -7.18 -20.47 0.96
CA VAL A 113 -7.05 -21.78 1.60
C VAL A 113 -8.11 -21.99 2.69
N ALA A 114 -8.33 -20.99 3.52
CA ALA A 114 -9.30 -21.03 4.61
C ALA A 114 -10.75 -20.76 4.16
N ARG A 115 -10.98 -20.41 2.88
CA ARG A 115 -12.29 -20.06 2.30
C ARG A 115 -12.92 -18.84 3.01
N ILE A 116 -12.10 -17.83 3.33
CA ILE A 116 -12.51 -16.56 3.92
C ILE A 116 -12.50 -15.53 2.81
N ASP A 117 -13.60 -15.39 2.08
CA ASP A 117 -13.68 -14.55 0.87
C ASP A 117 -13.25 -13.11 1.11
N ARG A 118 -13.75 -12.44 2.16
CA ARG A 118 -13.35 -11.07 2.49
C ARG A 118 -11.85 -10.89 2.70
N MET A 119 -11.20 -11.91 3.24
CA MET A 119 -9.74 -11.87 3.44
C MET A 119 -9.00 -12.05 2.11
N ALA A 120 -9.52 -12.92 1.24
CA ALA A 120 -8.98 -13.12 -0.10
C ALA A 120 -9.14 -11.86 -0.96
N ASP A 121 -10.33 -11.23 -0.95
CA ASP A 121 -10.62 -9.99 -1.66
C ASP A 121 -9.68 -8.87 -1.21
N LEU A 122 -9.59 -8.65 0.11
CA LEU A 122 -8.71 -7.62 0.67
C LEU A 122 -7.24 -7.86 0.31
N GLY A 123 -6.80 -9.12 0.36
CA GLY A 123 -5.44 -9.50 -0.01
C GLY A 123 -5.16 -9.28 -1.49
N LEU A 124 -6.08 -9.64 -2.38
CA LEU A 124 -5.94 -9.47 -3.82
C LEU A 124 -5.98 -8.00 -4.21
N HIS A 125 -7.05 -7.28 -3.87
CA HIS A 125 -7.23 -5.88 -4.24
C HIS A 125 -6.16 -4.99 -3.61
N GLY A 126 -5.76 -5.30 -2.36
CA GLY A 126 -4.64 -4.63 -1.70
C GLY A 126 -3.33 -4.84 -2.46
N THR A 127 -3.02 -6.08 -2.85
CA THR A 127 -1.80 -6.39 -3.63
C THR A 127 -1.79 -5.70 -4.98
N GLU A 128 -2.90 -5.70 -5.71
CA GLU A 128 -3.02 -4.98 -6.98
C GLU A 128 -2.83 -3.48 -6.82
N ALA A 129 -3.40 -2.89 -5.77
CA ALA A 129 -3.21 -1.48 -5.46
C ALA A 129 -1.73 -1.15 -5.20
N LEU A 130 -1.02 -2.02 -4.47
CA LEU A 130 0.42 -1.87 -4.21
C LEU A 130 1.22 -1.96 -5.52
N LEU A 131 0.91 -2.92 -6.39
CA LEU A 131 1.59 -3.09 -7.68
C LEU A 131 1.34 -1.91 -8.61
N LEU A 132 0.10 -1.42 -8.69
CA LEU A 132 -0.25 -0.24 -9.47
C LEU A 132 0.49 1.01 -8.96
N ALA A 133 0.48 1.25 -7.66
CA ALA A 133 1.19 2.37 -7.04
C ALA A 133 2.70 2.27 -7.30
N SER A 134 3.29 1.09 -7.11
CA SER A 134 4.72 0.85 -7.33
C SER A 134 5.12 1.09 -8.79
N THR A 135 4.36 0.55 -9.73
CA THR A 135 4.62 0.72 -11.16
C THR A 135 4.55 2.19 -11.58
N THR A 136 3.49 2.88 -11.16
CA THR A 136 3.32 4.32 -11.41
C THR A 136 4.48 5.14 -10.85
N VAL A 137 4.84 4.90 -9.59
CA VAL A 137 5.96 5.57 -8.93
C VAL A 137 7.28 5.30 -9.66
N ASN A 138 7.55 4.05 -10.06
CA ASN A 138 8.79 3.71 -10.73
C ASN A 138 8.93 4.40 -12.08
N LEU A 139 7.82 4.53 -12.83
CA LEU A 139 7.78 5.28 -14.08
C LEU A 139 8.09 6.77 -13.84
N VAL A 140 7.40 7.40 -12.87
CA VAL A 140 7.60 8.81 -12.55
C VAL A 140 9.02 9.07 -12.03
N LYS A 141 9.60 8.17 -11.20
CA LYS A 141 11.00 8.24 -10.75
C LYS A 141 11.98 8.25 -11.92
N GLY A 142 11.74 7.39 -12.90
CA GLY A 142 12.56 7.33 -14.11
C GLY A 142 12.56 8.65 -14.86
N ILE A 143 11.37 9.23 -15.05
CA ILE A 143 11.17 10.49 -15.76
C ILE A 143 11.73 11.68 -14.96
N ALA A 144 11.35 11.83 -13.69
CA ALA A 144 11.66 13.01 -12.88
C ALA A 144 13.16 13.13 -12.55
N GLY A 145 13.83 12.02 -12.28
CA GLY A 145 15.27 11.98 -12.03
C GLY A 145 15.73 12.92 -10.90
N ARG A 146 14.93 13.09 -9.84
CA ARG A 146 15.24 13.98 -8.69
C ARG A 146 16.30 13.36 -7.78
N ALA A 147 17.30 14.14 -7.35
CA ALA A 147 18.26 13.71 -6.34
C ALA A 147 17.60 13.50 -4.98
N ARG A 148 18.07 12.49 -4.25
CA ARG A 148 17.67 12.25 -2.85
C ARG A 148 18.38 13.24 -1.92
N PRO A 149 17.79 13.56 -0.73
CA PRO A 149 18.49 14.39 0.24
C PRO A 149 19.87 13.86 0.63
N MET A 150 20.04 12.53 0.72
CA MET A 150 21.33 11.89 1.01
C MET A 150 22.40 12.08 -0.06
N ALA A 151 22.01 12.44 -1.28
CA ALA A 151 22.96 12.72 -2.35
C ALA A 151 23.46 14.17 -2.30
N ASP A 152 22.55 15.10 -2.00
CA ASP A 152 22.87 16.54 -1.87
C ASP A 152 21.71 17.23 -1.12
N ILE A 153 21.88 17.43 0.18
CA ILE A 153 20.86 18.03 1.05
C ILE A 153 20.64 19.52 0.77
N GLU A 154 21.55 20.17 0.07
CA GLU A 154 21.49 21.57 -0.27
C GLU A 154 20.74 21.85 -1.58
N ASN A 155 20.47 20.81 -2.38
CA ASN A 155 19.90 20.94 -3.71
C ASN A 155 18.61 20.17 -3.88
N GLU A 156 17.54 20.64 -3.23
CA GLU A 156 16.19 20.09 -3.34
C GLU A 156 15.60 20.20 -4.76
N ARG A 157 16.21 21.04 -5.61
CA ARG A 157 15.75 21.35 -6.97
C ARG A 157 16.39 20.50 -8.07
N SER A 158 17.18 19.51 -7.71
CA SER A 158 17.94 18.67 -8.66
C SER A 158 17.05 17.70 -9.46
N PHE A 159 16.21 18.23 -10.33
CA PHE A 159 15.46 17.43 -11.31
C PHE A 159 16.20 17.39 -12.65
N VAL A 160 16.40 16.18 -13.21
CA VAL A 160 16.94 15.98 -14.56
C VAL A 160 16.12 14.90 -15.25
N LEU A 161 15.35 15.29 -16.26
CA LEU A 161 14.44 14.40 -16.98
C LEU A 161 15.16 13.17 -17.53
N GLY A 162 14.59 12.00 -17.30
CA GLY A 162 15.10 10.72 -17.78
C GLY A 162 16.31 10.17 -17.01
N ARG A 163 16.94 10.95 -16.11
CA ARG A 163 18.12 10.49 -15.35
C ARG A 163 17.84 9.25 -14.51
N GLY A 164 16.62 9.12 -13.99
CA GLY A 164 16.23 7.99 -13.14
C GLY A 164 16.12 6.64 -13.86
N PHE A 165 16.14 6.61 -15.19
CA PHE A 165 16.18 5.36 -15.97
C PHE A 165 17.58 4.79 -16.15
N LYS A 166 18.61 5.58 -15.90
CA LYS A 166 19.99 5.11 -16.06
C LYS A 166 20.32 4.12 -14.95
N LYS A 167 20.94 2.99 -15.32
CA LYS A 167 21.38 1.95 -14.38
C LYS A 167 22.35 2.53 -13.33
N GLY A 168 22.19 2.16 -12.07
CA GLY A 168 23.04 2.65 -10.97
C GLY A 168 22.67 4.03 -10.43
N ASN A 169 21.62 4.67 -10.93
CA ASN A 169 21.21 6.02 -10.52
C ASN A 169 20.18 6.07 -9.38
N ASP A 170 20.22 5.15 -8.42
CA ASP A 170 19.24 5.09 -7.32
C ASP A 170 19.21 6.37 -6.47
N LEU A 171 20.33 7.08 -6.34
CA LEU A 171 20.42 8.37 -5.67
C LEU A 171 19.59 9.47 -6.35
N TYR A 172 19.23 9.28 -7.61
CA TYR A 172 18.44 10.22 -8.41
C TYR A 172 17.02 9.73 -8.68
N ARG A 173 16.50 8.87 -7.82
CA ARG A 173 15.15 8.31 -7.88
C ARG A 173 14.34 8.72 -6.65
N SER A 174 14.45 10.01 -6.26
CA SER A 174 13.77 10.51 -5.07
C SER A 174 12.27 10.69 -5.31
N PHE A 175 11.86 11.43 -6.33
CA PHE A 175 10.47 11.82 -6.57
C PHE A 175 9.73 10.85 -7.50
N PRO A 176 8.54 10.41 -7.09
CA PRO A 176 7.91 10.47 -5.78
C PRO A 176 8.35 9.34 -4.84
N SER A 177 7.96 9.36 -3.57
CA SER A 177 8.31 8.31 -2.60
C SER A 177 7.55 7.01 -2.83
N GLY A 178 8.27 5.91 -3.10
CA GLY A 178 7.66 4.59 -3.32
C GLY A 178 7.09 3.97 -2.03
N HIS A 179 7.82 4.03 -0.91
CA HIS A 179 7.34 3.52 0.36
C HIS A 179 6.08 4.26 0.84
N SER A 180 6.06 5.59 0.68
CA SER A 180 4.87 6.39 0.95
C SER A 180 3.69 5.93 0.08
N ALA A 181 3.92 5.76 -1.23
CA ALA A 181 2.87 5.30 -2.14
C ALA A 181 2.31 3.93 -1.75
N MET A 182 3.18 2.97 -1.40
CA MET A 182 2.73 1.64 -0.98
C MET A 182 1.98 1.68 0.36
N GLY A 183 2.46 2.43 1.35
CA GLY A 183 1.75 2.61 2.63
C GLY A 183 0.36 3.21 2.44
N PHE A 184 0.25 4.27 1.64
CA PHE A 184 -1.03 4.91 1.37
C PHE A 184 -1.94 4.09 0.44
N ALA A 185 -1.38 3.27 -0.46
CA ALA A 185 -2.17 2.34 -1.26
C ALA A 185 -2.80 1.25 -0.39
N ALA A 186 -2.03 0.66 0.54
CA ALA A 186 -2.54 -0.28 1.52
C ALA A 186 -3.62 0.36 2.40
N ALA A 187 -3.37 1.56 2.93
CA ALA A 187 -4.33 2.28 3.76
C ALA A 187 -5.65 2.57 3.02
N ALA A 188 -5.55 3.02 1.77
CA ALA A 188 -6.71 3.31 0.95
C ALA A 188 -7.49 2.05 0.57
N ALA A 189 -6.81 0.97 0.20
CA ALA A 189 -7.45 -0.31 -0.13
C ALA A 189 -8.18 -0.89 1.08
N VAL A 190 -7.51 -1.00 2.23
CA VAL A 190 -8.12 -1.52 3.48
C VAL A 190 -9.31 -0.67 3.89
N THR A 191 -9.17 0.66 3.91
CA THR A 191 -10.27 1.55 4.29
C THR A 191 -11.45 1.44 3.32
N SER A 192 -11.18 1.37 2.01
CA SER A 192 -12.22 1.27 0.99
C SER A 192 -12.97 -0.07 1.07
N GLU A 193 -12.28 -1.19 1.24
CA GLU A 193 -12.92 -2.50 1.39
C GLU A 193 -13.72 -2.61 2.68
N THR A 194 -13.10 -2.27 3.81
CA THR A 194 -13.77 -2.39 5.11
C THR A 194 -14.96 -1.44 5.24
N SER A 195 -14.95 -0.29 4.58
CA SER A 195 -16.09 0.63 4.56
C SER A 195 -17.34 0.03 3.89
N LYS A 196 -17.15 -0.91 2.97
CA LYS A 196 -18.28 -1.63 2.33
C LYS A 196 -18.85 -2.72 3.22
N TRP A 197 -17.99 -3.41 3.97
CA TRP A 197 -18.42 -4.49 4.88
C TRP A 197 -18.93 -3.98 6.21
N TRP A 198 -18.27 -2.95 6.75
CA TRP A 198 -18.54 -2.37 8.07
C TRP A 198 -18.45 -0.84 8.02
N PRO A 199 -19.46 -0.14 7.47
CA PRO A 199 -19.43 1.32 7.31
C PRO A 199 -19.13 2.07 8.60
N ASN A 200 -19.64 1.56 9.72
CA ASN A 200 -19.45 2.16 11.05
C ASN A 200 -18.03 1.98 11.62
N SER A 201 -17.18 1.18 11.00
CA SER A 201 -15.78 1.00 11.45
C SER A 201 -14.82 2.01 10.83
N THR A 202 -15.25 2.74 9.82
CA THR A 202 -14.39 3.65 9.04
C THR A 202 -13.77 4.75 9.91
N TRP A 203 -14.51 5.23 10.93
CA TRP A 203 -14.00 6.26 11.83
C TRP A 203 -12.75 5.82 12.63
N PHE A 204 -12.57 4.52 12.83
CA PHE A 204 -11.42 3.94 13.51
C PHE A 204 -10.38 3.41 12.52
N ILE A 205 -10.83 2.63 11.52
CA ILE A 205 -9.92 1.98 10.55
C ILE A 205 -9.16 3.01 9.73
N ALA A 206 -9.84 4.05 9.22
CA ALA A 206 -9.19 5.05 8.40
C ALA A 206 -8.06 5.80 9.15
N PRO A 207 -8.27 6.38 10.35
CA PRO A 207 -7.20 7.01 11.11
C PRO A 207 -6.02 6.08 11.42
N VAL A 208 -6.28 4.82 11.77
CA VAL A 208 -5.21 3.83 12.04
C VAL A 208 -4.40 3.55 10.79
N MET A 209 -5.06 3.26 9.67
CA MET A 209 -4.38 2.90 8.43
C MET A 209 -3.61 4.09 7.82
N TYR A 210 -4.24 5.26 7.73
CA TYR A 210 -3.57 6.46 7.21
C TYR A 210 -2.53 7.01 8.19
N GLY A 211 -2.71 6.85 9.50
CA GLY A 211 -1.72 7.14 10.51
C GLY A 211 -0.45 6.29 10.32
N GLY A 212 -0.61 4.96 10.17
CA GLY A 212 0.49 4.05 9.86
C GLY A 212 1.19 4.39 8.55
N ALA A 213 0.43 4.72 7.48
CA ALA A 213 0.99 5.17 6.21
C ALA A 213 1.79 6.47 6.35
N THR A 214 1.33 7.39 7.20
CA THR A 214 2.05 8.64 7.50
C THR A 214 3.36 8.36 8.24
N MET A 215 3.38 7.40 9.16
CA MET A 215 4.61 6.98 9.85
C MET A 215 5.60 6.33 8.86
N ILE A 216 5.12 5.52 7.91
CA ILE A 216 5.95 5.01 6.81
C ILE A 216 6.55 6.16 6.01
N ALA A 217 5.76 7.16 5.64
CA ALA A 217 6.22 8.34 4.91
C ALA A 217 7.26 9.14 5.70
N ALA A 218 7.02 9.41 6.99
CA ALA A 218 7.94 10.09 7.89
C ALA A 218 9.27 9.34 8.05
N SER A 219 9.23 8.00 8.12
CA SER A 219 10.44 7.17 8.19
C SER A 219 11.36 7.40 6.98
N ARG A 220 10.80 7.70 5.80
CA ARG A 220 11.60 7.95 4.60
C ARG A 220 12.34 9.29 4.62
N MET A 221 11.70 10.30 5.23
CA MET A 221 12.33 11.60 5.48
C MET A 221 13.43 11.46 6.54
N TYR A 222 13.15 10.75 7.64
CA TYR A 222 14.12 10.46 8.69
C TYR A 222 15.37 9.75 8.15
N ASN A 223 15.19 8.77 7.26
CA ASN A 223 16.27 8.01 6.61
C ASN A 223 16.99 8.79 5.49
N ASN A 224 16.77 10.09 5.36
CA ASN A 224 17.38 10.95 4.33
C ASN A 224 17.16 10.47 2.88
N ALA A 225 16.13 9.67 2.66
CA ALA A 225 15.86 9.01 1.38
C ALA A 225 14.91 9.79 0.47
N HIS A 226 14.05 10.62 1.05
CA HIS A 226 13.02 11.37 0.36
C HIS A 226 12.79 12.74 0.98
N TRP A 227 12.46 13.71 0.14
CA TRP A 227 12.00 15.02 0.53
C TRP A 227 10.55 14.98 1.03
N ALA A 228 10.12 16.02 1.78
CA ALA A 228 8.73 16.13 2.24
C ALA A 228 7.72 16.16 1.09
N SER A 229 8.02 16.91 0.03
CA SER A 229 7.20 16.95 -1.19
C SER A 229 7.13 15.59 -1.91
N ASP A 230 8.22 14.78 -1.90
CA ASP A 230 8.22 13.43 -2.48
C ASP A 230 7.23 12.49 -1.79
N VAL A 231 7.14 12.59 -0.45
CA VAL A 231 6.25 11.71 0.33
C VAL A 231 4.79 12.09 0.16
N VAL A 232 4.47 13.37 0.01
CA VAL A 232 3.09 13.82 -0.26
C VAL A 232 2.63 13.38 -1.65
N MET A 233 3.47 13.51 -2.68
CA MET A 233 3.13 12.99 -4.01
C MET A 233 3.03 11.46 -4.02
N GLY A 234 3.89 10.76 -3.27
CA GLY A 234 3.76 9.33 -3.06
C GLY A 234 2.42 8.95 -2.42
N ALA A 235 2.02 9.69 -1.36
CA ALA A 235 0.73 9.50 -0.70
C ALA A 235 -0.46 9.69 -1.66
N ALA A 236 -0.39 10.69 -2.55
CA ALA A 236 -1.38 10.90 -3.59
C ALA A 236 -1.53 9.66 -4.48
N ILE A 237 -0.42 9.22 -5.09
CA ILE A 237 -0.42 8.07 -6.00
C ILE A 237 -0.98 6.82 -5.30
N GLY A 238 -0.53 6.56 -4.06
CA GLY A 238 -1.00 5.42 -3.28
C GLY A 238 -2.49 5.49 -2.98
N THR A 239 -2.98 6.63 -2.48
CA THR A 239 -4.40 6.81 -2.17
C THR A 239 -5.28 6.60 -3.40
N PHE A 240 -4.87 7.14 -4.54
CA PHE A 240 -5.58 6.91 -5.80
C PHE A 240 -5.53 5.45 -6.23
N ALA A 241 -4.37 4.80 -6.19
CA ALA A 241 -4.24 3.39 -6.56
C ALA A 241 -5.16 2.51 -5.70
N GLY A 242 -5.10 2.63 -4.36
CA GLY A 242 -5.93 1.85 -3.45
C GLY A 242 -7.42 2.07 -3.65
N THR A 243 -7.84 3.34 -3.71
CA THR A 243 -9.26 3.66 -3.91
C THR A 243 -9.79 3.19 -5.27
N LYS A 244 -8.99 3.34 -6.35
CA LYS A 244 -9.45 3.01 -7.71
C LYS A 244 -9.47 1.52 -7.97
N VAL A 245 -8.51 0.77 -7.47
CA VAL A 245 -8.52 -0.69 -7.58
C VAL A 245 -9.77 -1.25 -6.90
N VAL A 246 -10.01 -0.90 -5.64
CA VAL A 246 -11.20 -1.38 -4.91
C VAL A 246 -12.49 -0.96 -5.62
N ARG A 247 -12.61 0.30 -6.04
CA ARG A 247 -13.79 0.77 -6.79
C ARG A 247 -13.99 -0.01 -8.08
N TYR A 248 -12.92 -0.29 -8.83
CA TYR A 248 -13.00 -1.05 -10.07
C TYR A 248 -13.58 -2.45 -9.84
N HIS A 249 -13.03 -3.20 -8.90
CA HIS A 249 -13.51 -4.55 -8.60
C HIS A 249 -14.98 -4.57 -8.19
N HIS A 250 -15.38 -3.68 -7.29
CA HIS A 250 -16.78 -3.59 -6.86
C HIS A 250 -17.75 -3.06 -7.94
N SER A 251 -17.29 -2.27 -8.88
CA SER A 251 -18.13 -1.80 -10.02
C SER A 251 -18.12 -2.76 -11.21
N HIS A 252 -17.21 -3.74 -11.23
CA HIS A 252 -17.05 -4.73 -12.28
C HIS A 252 -16.93 -6.15 -11.70
N PRO A 253 -17.97 -6.69 -11.03
CA PRO A 253 -17.91 -7.99 -10.34
C PRO A 253 -17.64 -9.16 -11.28
N GLY A 254 -17.82 -8.96 -12.60
CA GLY A 254 -17.49 -9.95 -13.63
C GLY A 254 -16.11 -9.75 -14.26
N ASN A 255 -15.23 -8.95 -13.66
CA ASN A 255 -13.90 -8.71 -14.24
C ASN A 255 -13.06 -10.01 -14.29
N ARG A 256 -12.11 -10.07 -15.24
CA ARG A 256 -11.33 -11.27 -15.50
C ARG A 256 -10.43 -11.66 -14.32
N ILE A 257 -9.93 -10.67 -13.57
CA ILE A 257 -8.99 -10.90 -12.47
C ILE A 257 -9.70 -11.63 -11.33
N ASP A 258 -10.88 -11.14 -10.91
CA ASP A 258 -11.67 -11.77 -9.86
C ASP A 258 -12.16 -13.15 -10.28
N LYS A 259 -12.66 -13.29 -11.52
CA LYS A 259 -13.07 -14.59 -12.04
C LYS A 259 -11.93 -15.60 -12.00
N TRP A 260 -10.73 -15.17 -12.30
CA TRP A 260 -9.58 -16.08 -12.37
C TRP A 260 -8.96 -16.39 -11.01
N LEU A 261 -8.85 -15.39 -10.15
CA LEU A 261 -8.14 -15.50 -8.88
C LEU A 261 -9.06 -15.79 -7.70
N LEU A 262 -10.28 -15.25 -7.68
CA LEU A 262 -11.22 -15.47 -6.57
C LEU A 262 -12.21 -16.60 -6.85
N HIS A 263 -12.62 -16.81 -8.10
CA HIS A 263 -13.63 -17.78 -8.48
C HIS A 263 -13.14 -18.73 -9.59
N PRO A 264 -12.00 -19.46 -9.42
CA PRO A 264 -11.59 -20.43 -10.42
C PRO A 264 -12.63 -21.56 -10.51
N HIS A 265 -13.21 -21.77 -11.67
CA HIS A 265 -14.03 -22.95 -11.93
C HIS A 265 -13.12 -24.18 -11.98
N VAL A 266 -13.26 -25.04 -10.96
CA VAL A 266 -12.61 -26.35 -10.94
C VAL A 266 -13.63 -27.37 -11.42
N GLU A 267 -13.49 -27.83 -12.64
CA GLU A 267 -14.33 -28.92 -13.22
C GLU A 267 -13.59 -30.23 -13.10
N LYS A 268 -14.20 -31.15 -12.38
CA LYS A 268 -13.71 -32.53 -12.34
C LYS A 268 -14.29 -33.27 -13.52
N LYS A 269 -13.47 -33.61 -14.52
CA LYS A 269 -13.90 -34.40 -15.68
C LYS A 269 -14.24 -35.82 -15.29
N PRO A 270 -15.09 -36.51 -16.09
CA PRO A 270 -15.49 -37.91 -15.82
C PRO A 270 -14.31 -38.91 -15.77
N ASP A 271 -13.19 -38.55 -16.38
CA ASP A 271 -11.93 -39.32 -16.37
C ASP A 271 -11.08 -39.16 -15.10
N GLY A 272 -11.57 -38.36 -14.11
CA GLY A 272 -10.87 -38.09 -12.85
C GLY A 272 -9.85 -36.96 -12.94
N THR A 273 -9.61 -36.37 -14.11
CA THR A 273 -8.72 -35.23 -14.26
C THR A 273 -9.41 -33.95 -13.78
N VAL A 274 -8.64 -33.08 -13.12
CA VAL A 274 -9.12 -31.78 -12.66
C VAL A 274 -8.75 -30.75 -13.71
N ALA A 275 -9.73 -30.18 -14.39
CA ALA A 275 -9.53 -29.03 -15.25
C ALA A 275 -9.81 -27.74 -14.45
N VAL A 276 -8.83 -26.87 -14.39
CA VAL A 276 -9.05 -25.48 -13.95
C VAL A 276 -9.42 -24.69 -15.20
N GLY A 277 -10.70 -24.42 -15.40
CA GLY A 277 -11.24 -23.75 -16.57
C GLY A 277 -11.54 -22.28 -16.31
N LEU A 278 -11.25 -21.45 -17.31
CA LEU A 278 -11.84 -20.12 -17.45
C LEU A 278 -13.19 -20.32 -18.13
N ALA A 279 -14.29 -20.00 -17.46
CA ALA A 279 -15.58 -19.84 -18.14
C ALA A 279 -15.49 -18.59 -19.02
N ILE A 280 -15.16 -18.76 -20.29
CA ILE A 280 -15.30 -17.71 -21.29
C ILE A 280 -16.75 -17.81 -21.79
N GLU A 281 -17.65 -17.03 -21.20
CA GLU A 281 -18.94 -16.79 -21.82
C GLU A 281 -18.70 -15.94 -23.08
N THR A 282 -18.76 -16.55 -24.23
CA THR A 282 -18.86 -15.86 -25.52
C THR A 282 -20.31 -15.42 -25.68
N HIS A 283 -20.56 -14.11 -25.56
CA HIS A 283 -21.81 -13.46 -26.02
C HIS A 283 -21.70 -13.14 -27.49
#